data_a0e94d789131c3af754ade953f0e694b
#
_entry.id   a0e94d789131c3af754ade953f0e694b
#
_cell.length_a   1.000
_cell.length_b   1.000
_cell.length_c   1.000
_cell.angle_alpha   90.00
_cell.angle_beta   90.00
_cell.angle_gamma   90.00
#
_symmetry.space_group_name_H-M   'P 1'
#
loop_
_entity.id
_entity.type
_entity.pdbx_description
1 polymer ?
#
loop_
_entity_poly.entity_id
_entity_poly.type
_entity_poly.pdbx_seq_one_letter_code
_entity_poly.pdbx_strand_id
1 'polypeptide(L)'
;MNSAFASRRRGALVISVTILKTAKNGVRKTHLLSSVSLSYEQLTRYLEFLKARGFIREHETLLQTTNKGLELVEEFDSSELIRSVLPT
;
A
#
# COMPACT_ATOMS: atom_id res chain seq x y z
N MET A 1 18.33 -2.94 14.55
CA MET A 1 17.76 -2.08 13.51
C MET A 1 17.70 -0.66 14.00
N ASN A 2 18.08 0.26 13.18
CA ASN A 2 18.14 1.64 13.60
C ASN A 2 16.78 2.34 13.54
N SER A 3 16.72 3.52 14.14
CA SER A 3 15.49 4.29 14.22
C SER A 3 14.99 4.75 12.85
N ALA A 4 15.89 4.93 11.91
CA ALA A 4 15.51 5.34 10.55
C ALA A 4 14.67 4.26 9.89
N PHE A 5 15.00 3.00 10.13
CA PHE A 5 14.22 1.90 9.60
C PHE A 5 12.83 1.87 10.23
N ALA A 6 12.75 2.10 11.53
CA ALA A 6 11.46 2.11 12.23
C ALA A 6 10.55 3.21 11.67
N SER A 7 11.11 4.39 11.40
CA SER A 7 10.37 5.49 10.79
C SER A 7 9.90 5.13 9.39
N ARG A 8 10.77 4.48 8.61
CA ARG A 8 10.44 4.05 7.27
C ARG A 8 9.34 3.01 7.27
N ARG A 9 9.34 2.13 8.28
CA ARG A 9 8.30 1.10 8.37
C ARG A 9 6.93 1.75 8.46
N ARG A 10 6.82 2.82 9.22
CA ARG A 10 5.57 3.54 9.36
C ARG A 10 5.17 4.16 8.02
N GLY A 11 6.13 4.79 7.34
CA GLY A 11 5.91 5.35 6.02
C GLY A 11 5.58 4.28 5.01
N ALA A 12 6.23 3.12 5.12
CA ALA A 12 5.99 2.02 4.20
C ALA A 12 4.56 1.50 4.30
N LEU A 13 3.99 1.46 5.50
CA LEU A 13 2.60 1.04 5.66
C LEU A 13 1.65 2.02 4.99
N VAL A 14 1.86 3.31 5.19
CA VAL A 14 1.03 4.33 4.57
C VAL A 14 1.14 4.26 3.04
N ILE A 15 2.35 4.09 2.53
CA ILE A 15 2.57 3.97 1.09
C ILE A 15 1.87 2.72 0.55
N SER A 16 2.01 1.59 1.25
CA SER A 16 1.36 0.34 0.85
C SER A 16 -0.15 0.49 0.78
N VAL A 17 -0.74 1.10 1.80
CA VAL A 17 -2.18 1.32 1.85
C VAL A 17 -2.62 2.25 0.72
N THR A 18 -1.84 3.28 0.43
CA THR A 18 -2.14 4.20 -0.66
C THR A 18 -2.15 3.45 -2.01
N ILE A 19 -1.16 2.58 -2.22
CA ILE A 19 -1.12 1.75 -3.42
C ILE A 19 -2.37 0.88 -3.51
N LEU A 20 -2.73 0.22 -2.41
CA LEU A 20 -3.88 -0.68 -2.40
C LEU A 20 -5.19 0.06 -2.64
N LYS A 21 -5.33 1.26 -2.10
CA LYS A 21 -6.52 2.07 -2.36
C LYS A 21 -6.61 2.46 -3.83
N THR A 22 -5.49 2.85 -4.41
CA THR A 22 -5.45 3.26 -5.81
C THR A 22 -5.76 2.09 -6.74
N ALA A 23 -5.31 0.89 -6.38
CA ALA A 23 -5.48 -0.30 -7.21
C ALA A 23 -6.78 -1.06 -6.94
N LYS A 24 -7.67 -0.51 -6.14
CA LYS A 24 -8.89 -1.20 -5.75
C LYS A 24 -9.70 -1.73 -6.94
N ASN A 25 -9.84 -0.92 -7.97
CA ASN A 25 -10.66 -1.26 -9.13
C ASN A 25 -9.81 -1.64 -10.35
N GLY A 26 -8.52 -1.88 -10.13
CA GLY A 26 -7.62 -2.23 -11.22
C GLY A 26 -6.97 -1.01 -11.84
N VAL A 27 -5.63 -0.98 -11.85
CA VAL A 27 -4.88 0.11 -12.45
C VAL A 27 -3.65 -0.43 -13.15
N ARG A 28 -3.16 0.31 -14.10
CA ARG A 28 -1.89 -0.02 -14.73
C ARG A 28 -0.74 0.52 -13.88
N LYS A 29 0.41 -0.13 -13.96
CA LYS A 29 1.58 0.28 -13.21
C LYS A 29 1.98 1.72 -13.52
N THR A 30 1.84 2.15 -14.77
CA THR A 30 2.17 3.51 -15.17
C THR A 30 1.26 4.53 -14.48
N HIS A 31 -0.01 4.21 -14.37
CA HIS A 31 -0.95 5.08 -13.67
C HIS A 31 -0.61 5.16 -12.19
N LEU A 32 -0.30 4.01 -11.61
CA LEU A 32 0.08 3.94 -10.21
C LEU A 32 1.33 4.75 -9.93
N LEU A 33 2.32 4.64 -10.83
CA LEU A 33 3.57 5.39 -10.72
C LEU A 33 3.33 6.89 -10.70
N SER A 34 2.41 7.38 -11.51
CA SER A 34 2.12 8.82 -11.53
C SER A 34 1.25 9.25 -10.34
N SER A 35 0.62 8.32 -9.65
CA SER A 35 -0.26 8.62 -8.52
C SER A 35 0.46 8.62 -7.19
N VAL A 36 1.62 7.96 -7.10
CA VAL A 36 2.37 7.87 -5.86
C VAL A 36 3.72 8.55 -6.04
N SER A 37 4.26 9.08 -4.96
CA SER A 37 5.53 9.79 -5.00
C SER A 37 6.70 8.83 -4.80
N LEU A 38 6.84 7.89 -5.73
CA LEU A 38 7.89 6.88 -5.69
C LEU A 38 8.60 6.82 -7.02
N SER A 39 9.86 6.40 -7.00
CA SER A 39 10.55 6.07 -8.22
C SER A 39 10.00 4.75 -8.76
N TYR A 40 10.27 4.46 -10.02
CA TYR A 40 9.87 3.20 -10.63
C TYR A 40 10.42 2.01 -9.84
N GLU A 41 11.67 2.11 -9.43
CA GLU A 41 12.32 1.05 -8.68
C GLU A 41 11.69 0.83 -7.32
N GLN A 42 11.38 1.91 -6.63
CA GLN A 42 10.70 1.81 -5.33
C GLN A 42 9.32 1.20 -5.48
N LEU A 43 8.55 1.65 -6.45
CA LEU A 43 7.23 1.10 -6.70
C LEU A 43 7.30 -0.39 -7.00
N THR A 44 8.28 -0.80 -7.81
CA THR A 44 8.46 -2.21 -8.14
C THR A 44 8.67 -3.04 -6.87
N ARG A 45 9.49 -2.55 -5.96
CA ARG A 45 9.73 -3.26 -4.69
C ARG A 45 8.47 -3.37 -3.85
N TYR A 46 7.70 -2.30 -3.77
CA TYR A 46 6.44 -2.35 -3.03
C TYR A 46 5.47 -3.35 -3.66
N LEU A 47 5.37 -3.34 -4.99
CA LEU A 47 4.47 -4.25 -5.67
C LEU A 47 4.88 -5.71 -5.49
N GLU A 48 6.18 -6.00 -5.54
CA GLU A 48 6.66 -7.35 -5.30
C GLU A 48 6.31 -7.83 -3.91
N PHE A 49 6.49 -6.96 -2.92
CA PHE A 49 6.14 -7.27 -1.55
C PHE A 49 4.64 -7.53 -1.40
N LEU A 50 3.83 -6.65 -1.96
CA LEU A 50 2.38 -6.77 -1.83
C LEU A 50 1.85 -7.99 -2.56
N LYS A 51 2.42 -8.32 -3.72
CA LYS A 51 2.04 -9.53 -4.45
C LYS A 51 2.42 -10.78 -3.66
N ALA A 52 3.64 -10.80 -3.10
CA ALA A 52 4.11 -11.96 -2.34
C ALA A 52 3.24 -12.23 -1.12
N ARG A 53 2.66 -11.20 -0.55
CA ARG A 53 1.78 -11.33 0.61
C ARG A 53 0.31 -11.53 0.25
N GLY A 54 0.00 -11.53 -1.04
CA GLY A 54 -1.36 -11.74 -1.49
C GLY A 54 -2.29 -10.55 -1.32
N PHE A 55 -1.73 -9.35 -1.14
CA PHE A 55 -2.54 -8.14 -1.00
C PHE A 55 -2.93 -7.53 -2.33
N ILE A 56 -2.14 -7.77 -3.36
CA ILE A 56 -2.40 -7.27 -4.70
C ILE A 56 -2.10 -8.37 -5.69
N ARG A 57 -2.83 -8.37 -6.80
CA ARG A 57 -2.58 -9.34 -7.87
C ARG A 57 -2.43 -8.61 -9.18
N GLU A 58 -1.73 -9.25 -10.08
CA GLU A 58 -1.57 -8.74 -11.43
C GLU A 58 -2.22 -9.70 -12.39
N HIS A 59 -3.08 -9.18 -13.25
CA HIS A 59 -3.73 -9.97 -14.29
C HIS A 59 -3.60 -9.19 -15.58
N GLU A 60 -2.89 -9.77 -16.52
CA GLU A 60 -2.53 -9.11 -17.77
C GLU A 60 -1.71 -7.86 -17.46
N THR A 61 -2.25 -6.69 -17.70
CA THR A 61 -1.53 -5.44 -17.45
C THR A 61 -2.09 -4.67 -16.28
N LEU A 62 -3.05 -5.25 -15.56
CA LEU A 62 -3.72 -4.56 -14.48
C LEU A 62 -3.30 -5.10 -13.12
N LEU A 63 -3.05 -4.18 -12.21
CA LEU A 63 -2.81 -4.47 -10.80
C LEU A 63 -4.11 -4.21 -10.07
N GLN A 64 -4.54 -5.19 -9.29
CA GLN A 64 -5.79 -5.05 -8.55
C GLN A 64 -5.64 -5.56 -7.13
N THR A 65 -6.14 -4.79 -6.18
CA THR A 65 -6.11 -5.16 -4.77
C THR A 65 -7.04 -6.34 -4.54
N THR A 66 -6.54 -7.34 -3.82
CA THR A 66 -7.31 -8.54 -3.47
C THR A 66 -8.22 -8.25 -2.29
N ASN A 67 -9.11 -9.21 -1.98
CA ASN A 67 -9.93 -9.09 -0.77
C ASN A 67 -9.06 -8.96 0.48
N LYS A 68 -7.95 -9.70 0.52
CA LYS A 68 -7.01 -9.59 1.63
C LYS A 68 -6.42 -8.19 1.72
N GLY A 69 -6.10 -7.60 0.57
CA GLY A 69 -5.59 -6.24 0.53
C GLY A 69 -6.62 -5.23 0.99
N LEU A 70 -7.88 -5.42 0.62
CA LEU A 70 -8.96 -4.55 1.05
C LEU A 70 -9.19 -4.64 2.56
N GLU A 71 -9.02 -5.82 3.13
CA GLU A 71 -9.10 -6.00 4.58
C GLU A 71 -7.99 -5.21 5.28
N LEU A 72 -6.79 -5.23 4.73
CA LEU A 72 -5.69 -4.47 5.29
C LEU A 72 -5.99 -2.97 5.25
N VAL A 73 -6.51 -2.48 4.13
CA VAL A 73 -6.88 -1.07 3.99
C VAL A 73 -7.93 -0.69 5.03
N GLU A 74 -8.95 -1.52 5.17
CA GLU A 74 -10.03 -1.27 6.12
C GLU A 74 -9.53 -1.25 7.55
N GLU A 75 -8.64 -2.17 7.88
CA GLU A 75 -8.06 -2.23 9.21
C GLU A 75 -7.19 -1.03 9.49
N PHE A 76 -6.42 -0.59 8.50
CA PHE A 76 -5.60 0.60 8.63
C PHE A 76 -6.47 1.83 8.87
N ASP A 77 -7.53 1.99 8.08
CA ASP A 77 -8.41 3.15 8.22
C ASP A 77 -9.11 3.15 9.58
N SER A 78 -9.51 1.98 10.07
CA SER A 78 -10.12 1.85 11.39
C SER A 78 -9.15 2.25 12.50
N SER A 79 -7.90 1.82 12.38
CA SER A 79 -6.87 2.16 13.36
C SER A 79 -6.59 3.66 13.38
N GLU A 80 -6.54 4.28 12.21
CA GLU A 80 -6.33 5.72 12.12
C GLU A 80 -7.49 6.48 12.73
N LEU A 81 -8.70 6.02 12.50
CA LEU A 81 -9.89 6.64 13.07
C LEU A 81 -9.87 6.55 14.58
N ILE A 82 -9.52 5.40 15.11
CA ILE A 82 -9.44 5.20 16.56
C ILE A 82 -8.39 6.13 17.16
N ARG A 83 -7.24 6.23 16.51
CA ARG A 83 -6.18 7.12 16.99
C ARG A 83 -6.60 8.58 17.02
N SER A 84 -7.40 8.99 16.06
CA SER A 84 -7.83 10.38 15.99
C SER A 84 -8.82 10.74 17.09
N VAL A 85 -9.48 9.75 17.67
CA VAL A 85 -10.46 9.93 18.74
C VAL A 85 -9.81 9.83 20.11
N LEU A 86 -8.80 8.99 20.27
CA LEU A 86 -8.16 8.77 21.56
C LEU A 86 -7.17 9.87 21.88
N PRO A 87 -7.14 10.33 23.14
CA PRO A 87 -6.11 11.27 23.56
C PRO A 87 -4.77 10.55 23.59
N THR A 88 -3.72 11.25 23.21
CA THR A 88 -2.38 10.68 23.21
C THR A 88 -1.69 10.85 24.55
#